data_32a84063d49485a4a2e615a448f891ab
#
_entry.id   32a84063d49485a4a2e615a448f891ab
#
_cell.length_a   1.000
_cell.length_b   1.000
_cell.length_c   1.000
_cell.angle_alpha   90.00
_cell.angle_beta   90.00
_cell.angle_gamma   90.00
#
_symmetry.space_group_name_H-M   'P 1'
#
loop_
_entity.id
_entity.type
_entity.pdbx_description
1 polymer ?
#
loop_
_entity_poly.entity_id
_entity_poly.type
_entity_poly.pdbx_seq_one_letter_code
_entity_poly.pdbx_strand_id
1 'polypeptide(L)'
;MVWRAGAGAGGFGGAAPAGPATAAAAAACPSPSFDRYPAPTASAPRKPAAAPRLTTRETRLYRTVIRDEFRQPANFAGHYRVAIWGCGTDCRNFAIVDKYTGATYTMPGVQAIAGVMGNDEERVDFRPGSRLLIVAGCFNDDCDDNSAKAARFFYEWTGKQLRRIGTCPLAIEPLQ
;
A
#
# COMPACT_ATOMS: atom_id res chain seq x y z
N MET A 1 -67.00 -42.35 -42.86
CA MET A 1 -66.41 -42.77 -41.59
C MET A 1 -65.66 -41.60 -41.04
N VAL A 2 -66.11 -41.10 -39.87
CA VAL A 2 -65.68 -39.85 -39.24
C VAL A 2 -64.60 -40.17 -38.17
N TRP A 3 -63.49 -39.47 -38.19
CA TRP A 3 -62.59 -39.48 -37.06
C TRP A 3 -62.34 -38.04 -36.57
N ARG A 4 -62.60 -37.84 -35.27
CA ARG A 4 -62.52 -36.59 -34.52
C ARG A 4 -61.06 -36.25 -34.17
N ALA A 5 -60.73 -34.98 -34.30
CA ALA A 5 -59.52 -34.35 -33.80
C ALA A 5 -59.57 -34.17 -32.26
N GLY A 6 -58.52 -34.59 -31.59
CA GLY A 6 -58.25 -34.25 -30.16
C GLY A 6 -57.33 -33.09 -30.06
N ALA A 7 -57.78 -32.02 -29.41
CA ALA A 7 -56.97 -30.86 -29.11
C ALA A 7 -56.16 -31.09 -27.79
N GLY A 8 -54.83 -31.10 -27.91
CA GLY A 8 -53.92 -31.07 -26.73
C GLY A 8 -53.45 -29.63 -26.43
N ALA A 9 -53.88 -29.12 -25.30
CA ALA A 9 -53.42 -27.81 -24.80
C ALA A 9 -52.03 -27.97 -24.17
N GLY A 10 -51.02 -27.45 -24.82
CA GLY A 10 -49.65 -27.33 -24.30
C GLY A 10 -49.53 -26.08 -23.44
N GLY A 11 -49.30 -26.27 -22.12
CA GLY A 11 -49.06 -25.17 -21.20
C GLY A 11 -47.68 -24.54 -21.44
N PHE A 12 -47.66 -23.27 -21.71
CA PHE A 12 -46.44 -22.46 -21.73
C PHE A 12 -46.00 -22.19 -20.29
N GLY A 13 -44.97 -22.91 -19.82
CA GLY A 13 -44.25 -22.58 -18.58
C GLY A 13 -43.47 -21.31 -18.80
N GLY A 14 -43.94 -20.18 -18.23
CA GLY A 14 -43.22 -18.93 -18.21
C GLY A 14 -42.00 -19.06 -17.30
N ALA A 15 -40.80 -19.01 -17.88
CA ALA A 15 -39.57 -18.81 -17.12
C ALA A 15 -39.58 -17.36 -16.57
N ALA A 16 -39.53 -17.23 -15.26
CA ALA A 16 -39.35 -15.92 -14.61
C ALA A 16 -37.99 -15.35 -14.99
N PRO A 17 -37.89 -14.04 -15.32
CA PRO A 17 -36.59 -13.44 -15.55
C PRO A 17 -35.79 -13.43 -14.26
N ALA A 18 -34.57 -13.99 -14.29
CA ALA A 18 -33.60 -13.86 -13.22
C ALA A 18 -33.31 -12.36 -13.04
N GLY A 19 -33.68 -11.80 -11.90
CA GLY A 19 -33.38 -10.43 -11.54
C GLY A 19 -31.86 -10.20 -11.53
N PRO A 20 -31.38 -8.99 -11.85
CA PRO A 20 -29.97 -8.70 -11.81
C PRO A 20 -29.43 -8.98 -10.41
N ALA A 21 -28.43 -9.84 -10.32
CA ALA A 21 -27.66 -10.04 -9.11
C ALA A 21 -27.04 -8.68 -8.77
N THR A 22 -27.53 -8.04 -7.72
CA THR A 22 -26.92 -6.85 -7.15
C THR A 22 -25.54 -7.26 -6.68
N ALA A 23 -24.51 -6.90 -7.47
CA ALA A 23 -23.14 -6.94 -7.01
C ALA A 23 -23.09 -6.11 -5.71
N ALA A 24 -22.89 -6.78 -4.59
CA ALA A 24 -22.66 -6.11 -3.32
C ALA A 24 -21.45 -5.17 -3.54
N ALA A 25 -21.72 -3.87 -3.56
CA ALA A 25 -20.66 -2.87 -3.61
C ALA A 25 -19.71 -3.17 -2.45
N ALA A 26 -18.50 -3.57 -2.78
CA ALA A 26 -17.45 -3.76 -1.79
C ALA A 26 -17.39 -2.46 -0.99
N ALA A 27 -17.68 -2.53 0.31
CA ALA A 27 -17.73 -1.35 1.17
C ALA A 27 -16.42 -0.61 1.00
N ALA A 28 -16.50 0.62 0.44
CA ALA A 28 -15.33 1.44 0.18
C ALA A 28 -14.59 1.65 1.50
N CYS A 29 -13.43 1.06 1.61
CA CYS A 29 -12.56 1.19 2.77
C CYS A 29 -12.17 2.65 2.94
N PRO A 30 -12.52 3.33 4.04
CA PRO A 30 -12.18 4.73 4.22
C PRO A 30 -10.67 4.88 4.35
N SER A 31 -10.04 5.43 3.31
CA SER A 31 -8.63 5.82 3.37
C SER A 31 -8.47 7.04 4.27
N PRO A 32 -7.55 7.01 5.24
CA PRO A 32 -7.24 8.20 6.02
C PRO A 32 -6.64 9.29 5.11
N SER A 33 -7.06 10.54 5.32
CA SER A 33 -6.51 11.69 4.60
C SER A 33 -5.18 12.14 5.20
N PHE A 34 -4.23 12.55 4.35
CA PHE A 34 -2.93 13.11 4.78
C PHE A 34 -3.08 14.32 5.69
N ASP A 35 -4.11 15.13 5.48
CA ASP A 35 -4.37 16.35 6.26
C ASP A 35 -4.76 16.07 7.73
N ARG A 36 -5.21 14.85 8.03
CA ARG A 36 -5.54 14.44 9.40
C ARG A 36 -4.30 14.05 10.23
N TYR A 37 -3.16 13.93 9.58
CA TYR A 37 -1.88 13.55 10.20
C TYR A 37 -0.80 14.58 9.90
N PRO A 38 -0.97 15.85 10.27
CA PRO A 38 -0.01 16.89 9.92
C PRO A 38 1.36 16.60 10.52
N ALA A 39 2.40 16.94 9.77
CA ALA A 39 3.77 16.91 10.28
C ALA A 39 3.92 17.94 11.42
N PRO A 40 4.77 17.66 12.42
CA PRO A 40 5.10 18.65 13.44
C PRO A 40 5.69 19.90 12.79
N THR A 41 5.23 21.06 13.22
CA THR A 41 5.85 22.32 12.83
C THR A 41 7.28 22.39 13.39
N ALA A 42 8.25 22.67 12.53
CA ALA A 42 9.63 22.83 12.98
C ALA A 42 9.72 24.03 13.95
N SER A 43 10.11 23.78 15.20
CA SER A 43 10.18 24.81 16.22
C SER A 43 11.43 25.71 16.10
N ALA A 44 12.46 25.24 15.39
CA ALA A 44 13.68 26.02 15.10
C ALA A 44 14.49 25.35 13.96
N PRO A 45 15.29 26.12 13.22
CA PRO A 45 16.24 25.55 12.27
C PRO A 45 17.24 24.66 13.01
N ARG A 46 17.44 23.43 12.52
CA ARG A 46 18.44 22.49 13.02
C ARG A 46 19.45 22.18 11.93
N LYS A 47 20.71 22.02 12.35
CA LYS A 47 21.76 21.59 11.43
C LYS A 47 21.50 20.15 10.99
N PRO A 48 21.48 19.86 9.68
CA PRO A 48 21.37 18.50 9.19
C PRO A 48 22.53 17.61 9.63
N ALA A 49 22.29 16.32 9.79
CA ALA A 49 23.37 15.35 9.97
C ALA A 49 24.24 15.26 8.70
N ALA A 50 25.51 14.94 8.86
CA ALA A 50 26.45 14.82 7.75
C ALA A 50 26.17 13.58 6.89
N ALA A 51 25.62 12.49 7.48
CA ALA A 51 25.37 11.23 6.80
C ALA A 51 24.28 10.42 7.52
N PRO A 52 23.62 9.48 6.82
CA PRO A 52 22.71 8.53 7.45
C PRO A 52 23.49 7.48 8.26
N ARG A 53 22.92 7.04 9.37
CA ARG A 53 23.45 5.96 10.21
C ARG A 53 22.91 4.62 9.75
N LEU A 54 23.76 3.80 9.16
CA LEU A 54 23.42 2.49 8.57
C LEU A 54 23.67 1.39 9.60
N THR A 55 22.74 1.16 10.50
CA THR A 55 22.92 0.28 11.66
C THR A 55 22.53 -1.16 11.42
N THR A 56 21.60 -1.44 10.49
CA THR A 56 21.13 -2.80 10.17
C THR A 56 21.86 -3.40 8.97
N ARG A 57 21.76 -4.73 8.79
CA ARG A 57 22.27 -5.40 7.58
C ARG A 57 21.63 -4.83 6.33
N GLU A 58 20.32 -4.61 6.35
CA GLU A 58 19.55 -4.11 5.24
C GLU A 58 19.99 -2.69 4.85
N THR A 59 20.08 -1.75 5.80
CA THR A 59 20.53 -0.39 5.51
C THR A 59 21.96 -0.33 4.96
N ARG A 60 22.83 -1.29 5.34
CA ARG A 60 24.19 -1.42 4.75
C ARG A 60 24.16 -1.99 3.34
N LEU A 61 23.26 -2.93 3.04
CA LEU A 61 23.08 -3.49 1.71
C LEU A 61 22.65 -2.41 0.71
N TYR A 62 21.66 -1.59 1.08
CA TYR A 62 21.12 -0.52 0.24
C TYR A 62 21.75 0.86 0.53
N ARG A 63 22.95 0.89 1.09
CA ARG A 63 23.66 2.11 1.51
C ARG A 63 23.77 3.20 0.44
N THR A 64 23.94 2.81 -0.82
CA THR A 64 24.08 3.76 -1.93
C THR A 64 22.79 4.53 -2.12
N VAL A 65 21.67 3.85 -2.29
CA VAL A 65 20.35 4.48 -2.44
C VAL A 65 20.03 5.36 -1.22
N ILE A 66 20.22 4.84 -0.01
CA ILE A 66 19.92 5.58 1.23
C ILE A 66 20.77 6.86 1.34
N ARG A 67 22.06 6.81 0.95
CA ARG A 67 22.94 7.99 0.96
C ARG A 67 22.57 9.02 -0.11
N ASP A 68 22.22 8.57 -1.30
CA ASP A 68 21.84 9.44 -2.41
C ASP A 68 20.51 10.12 -2.10
N GLU A 69 19.55 9.38 -1.59
CA GLU A 69 18.28 9.90 -1.13
C GLU A 69 18.45 10.87 0.08
N PHE A 70 19.34 10.55 1.00
CA PHE A 70 19.63 11.43 2.12
C PHE A 70 20.14 12.82 1.71
N ARG A 71 20.82 12.96 0.57
CA ARG A 71 21.27 14.27 0.05
C ARG A 71 20.11 15.12 -0.47
N GLN A 72 19.01 14.50 -0.87
CA GLN A 72 17.83 15.20 -1.37
C GLN A 72 17.07 15.91 -0.23
N PRO A 73 16.23 16.91 -0.53
CA PRO A 73 15.35 17.54 0.46
C PRO A 73 14.47 16.53 1.20
N ALA A 74 13.99 16.90 2.38
CA ALA A 74 12.98 16.12 3.11
C ALA A 74 11.71 15.97 2.26
N ASN A 75 11.11 14.77 2.27
CA ASN A 75 9.90 14.46 1.52
C ASN A 75 8.80 13.82 2.39
N PHE A 76 9.03 13.69 3.70
CA PHE A 76 8.11 13.04 4.63
C PHE A 76 8.14 13.69 6.01
N ALA A 77 6.97 13.81 6.64
CA ALA A 77 6.77 14.20 8.05
C ALA A 77 7.63 15.40 8.51
N GLY A 78 7.81 16.40 7.65
CA GLY A 78 8.52 17.64 7.92
C GLY A 78 10.03 17.58 7.67
N HIS A 79 10.77 16.70 8.30
CA HIS A 79 12.23 16.64 8.19
C HIS A 79 12.80 15.24 7.88
N TYR A 80 11.94 14.29 7.57
CA TYR A 80 12.36 12.94 7.19
C TYR A 80 12.48 12.80 5.68
N ARG A 81 13.30 11.85 5.25
CA ARG A 81 13.40 11.40 3.87
C ARG A 81 13.04 9.92 3.80
N VAL A 82 12.11 9.56 2.95
CA VAL A 82 11.84 8.17 2.57
C VAL A 82 12.74 7.84 1.38
N ALA A 83 13.57 6.81 1.56
CA ALA A 83 14.42 6.24 0.53
C ALA A 83 13.81 4.90 0.11
N ILE A 84 13.45 4.75 -1.17
CA ILE A 84 12.83 3.54 -1.72
C ILE A 84 13.84 2.84 -2.64
N TRP A 85 13.87 1.51 -2.62
CA TRP A 85 14.71 0.69 -3.51
C TRP A 85 13.97 -0.54 -4.01
N GLY A 86 14.41 -1.05 -5.17
CA GLY A 86 13.99 -2.33 -5.69
C GLY A 86 14.74 -3.48 -5.01
N CYS A 87 14.06 -4.58 -4.73
CA CYS A 87 14.62 -5.79 -4.14
C CYS A 87 14.42 -7.03 -5.02
N GLY A 88 13.98 -6.87 -6.25
CA GLY A 88 13.71 -7.91 -7.24
C GLY A 88 12.54 -7.54 -8.14
N THR A 89 12.07 -8.51 -8.93
CA THR A 89 10.87 -8.34 -9.77
C THR A 89 9.67 -8.06 -8.87
N ASP A 90 8.94 -7.00 -9.17
CA ASP A 90 7.77 -6.54 -8.41
C ASP A 90 8.01 -6.40 -6.89
N CYS A 91 9.23 -6.13 -6.49
CA CYS A 91 9.60 -5.94 -5.09
C CYS A 91 10.12 -4.53 -4.85
N ARG A 92 9.62 -3.90 -3.78
CA ARG A 92 10.14 -2.65 -3.21
C ARG A 92 10.34 -2.81 -1.72
N ASN A 93 11.25 -2.00 -1.19
CA ASN A 93 11.34 -1.75 0.24
C ASN A 93 11.84 -0.32 0.46
N PHE A 94 11.82 0.15 1.70
CA PHE A 94 12.17 1.54 2.00
C PHE A 94 12.81 1.71 3.38
N ALA A 95 13.45 2.86 3.56
CA ALA A 95 13.86 3.36 4.87
C ALA A 95 13.35 4.79 5.07
N ILE A 96 13.03 5.13 6.30
CA ILE A 96 12.78 6.51 6.73
C ILE A 96 14.07 7.02 7.39
N VAL A 97 14.59 8.14 6.90
CA VAL A 97 15.84 8.72 7.39
C VAL A 97 15.55 10.09 8.01
N ASP A 98 15.96 10.26 9.25
CA ASP A 98 15.91 11.54 9.94
C ASP A 98 17.05 12.45 9.43
N LYS A 99 16.70 13.58 8.83
CA LYS A 99 17.68 14.53 8.26
C LYS A 99 18.52 15.24 9.32
N TYR A 100 18.05 15.33 10.55
CA TYR A 100 18.77 16.00 11.62
C TYR A 100 19.72 15.09 12.38
N THR A 101 19.34 13.86 12.61
CA THR A 101 20.12 12.90 13.40
C THR A 101 20.85 11.86 12.56
N GLY A 102 20.45 11.68 11.31
CA GLY A 102 20.89 10.59 10.44
C GLY A 102 20.32 9.23 10.82
N ALA A 103 19.46 9.13 11.83
CA ALA A 103 18.84 7.85 12.20
C ALA A 103 18.04 7.27 11.05
N THR A 104 18.20 5.96 10.83
CA THR A 104 17.47 5.21 9.81
C THR A 104 16.50 4.24 10.48
N TYR A 105 15.32 4.12 9.90
CA TYR A 105 14.30 3.16 10.29
C TYR A 105 13.88 2.34 9.08
N THR A 106 13.82 1.03 9.22
CA THR A 106 13.18 0.10 8.28
C THR A 106 12.05 -0.63 9.01
N MET A 107 11.04 -1.10 8.30
CA MET A 107 9.94 -1.84 8.92
C MET A 107 10.45 -3.17 9.48
N PRO A 108 10.28 -3.45 10.79
CA PRO A 108 10.74 -4.70 11.38
C PRO A 108 10.06 -5.91 10.74
N GLY A 109 10.86 -6.90 10.32
CA GLY A 109 10.37 -8.15 9.73
C GLY A 109 9.88 -8.02 8.27
N VAL A 110 9.93 -6.83 7.67
CA VAL A 110 9.56 -6.61 6.26
C VAL A 110 10.82 -6.48 5.42
N GLN A 111 11.03 -7.43 4.51
CA GLN A 111 12.15 -7.44 3.56
C GLN A 111 11.70 -7.10 2.13
N ALA A 112 10.41 -7.32 1.83
CA ALA A 112 9.80 -7.10 0.53
C ALA A 112 8.38 -6.56 0.66
N ILE A 113 8.02 -5.64 -0.22
CA ILE A 113 6.65 -5.19 -0.47
C ILE A 113 6.36 -5.52 -1.93
N ALA A 114 5.47 -6.48 -2.17
CA ALA A 114 5.17 -7.04 -3.49
C ALA A 114 3.66 -7.07 -3.77
N GLY A 115 3.26 -7.57 -4.94
CA GLY A 115 1.86 -7.84 -5.26
C GLY A 115 1.02 -6.64 -5.71
N VAL A 116 1.65 -5.49 -6.00
CA VAL A 116 1.01 -4.34 -6.63
C VAL A 116 1.87 -3.86 -7.78
N MET A 117 1.40 -4.05 -9.01
CA MET A 117 2.04 -3.48 -10.20
C MET A 117 1.85 -1.98 -10.18
N GLY A 118 2.94 -1.22 -10.30
CA GLY A 118 2.89 0.23 -10.33
C GLY A 118 4.22 0.89 -9.99
N ASN A 119 4.20 2.21 -9.93
CA ASN A 119 5.36 3.02 -9.55
C ASN A 119 5.56 3.04 -8.01
N ASP A 120 6.61 3.66 -7.55
CA ASP A 120 6.94 3.72 -6.13
C ASP A 120 5.89 4.50 -5.31
N GLU A 121 5.26 5.53 -5.89
CA GLU A 121 4.21 6.33 -5.23
C GLU A 121 2.93 5.52 -4.99
N GLU A 122 2.61 4.60 -5.88
CA GLU A 122 1.46 3.71 -5.70
C GLU A 122 1.71 2.67 -4.62
N ARG A 123 2.97 2.24 -4.45
CA ARG A 123 3.36 1.23 -3.48
C ARG A 123 3.66 1.80 -2.09
N VAL A 124 4.30 2.95 -2.05
CA VAL A 124 4.61 3.67 -0.80
C VAL A 124 4.23 5.13 -0.99
N ASP A 125 3.04 5.50 -0.54
CA ASP A 125 2.52 6.87 -0.67
C ASP A 125 2.72 7.64 0.65
N PHE A 126 3.27 8.85 0.53
CA PHE A 126 3.60 9.73 1.65
C PHE A 126 3.73 11.18 1.18
N ARG A 127 3.70 12.13 2.11
CA ARG A 127 3.82 13.56 1.78
C ARG A 127 4.72 14.32 2.76
N PRO A 128 5.39 15.39 2.29
CA PRO A 128 6.26 16.22 3.15
C PRO A 128 5.56 16.77 4.38
N GLY A 129 4.33 17.21 4.24
CA GLY A 129 3.53 17.82 5.31
C GLY A 129 2.76 16.84 6.19
N SER A 130 2.92 15.53 6.02
CA SER A 130 2.11 14.55 6.74
C SER A 130 2.94 13.45 7.40
N ARG A 131 2.47 12.97 8.55
CA ARG A 131 2.97 11.76 9.23
C ARG A 131 2.29 10.47 8.77
N LEU A 132 1.32 10.55 7.86
CA LEU A 132 0.68 9.39 7.27
C LEU A 132 1.60 8.79 6.21
N LEU A 133 1.77 7.48 6.26
CA LEU A 133 2.45 6.68 5.24
C LEU A 133 1.54 5.51 4.89
N ILE A 134 1.32 5.29 3.60
CA ILE A 134 0.46 4.23 3.08
C ILE A 134 1.34 3.24 2.32
N VAL A 135 1.23 1.96 2.65
CA VAL A 135 1.91 0.88 1.93
C VAL A 135 0.85 0.04 1.24
N ALA A 136 0.99 -0.16 -0.07
CA ALA A 136 0.09 -0.98 -0.88
C ALA A 136 0.82 -2.24 -1.36
N GLY A 137 0.24 -3.41 -1.11
CA GLY A 137 0.83 -4.70 -1.48
C GLY A 137 0.69 -5.73 -0.37
N CYS A 138 1.55 -6.74 -0.42
CA CYS A 138 1.75 -7.72 0.65
C CYS A 138 3.21 -7.74 1.08
N PHE A 139 3.48 -8.31 2.26
CA PHE A 139 4.81 -8.33 2.84
C PHE A 139 5.47 -9.68 2.67
N ASN A 140 6.74 -9.69 2.28
CA ASN A 140 7.56 -10.89 2.10
C ASN A 140 6.88 -11.90 1.15
N ASP A 141 6.77 -13.16 1.58
CA ASP A 141 6.19 -14.26 0.81
C ASP A 141 4.65 -14.36 0.92
N ASP A 142 4.00 -13.39 1.60
CA ASP A 142 2.54 -13.38 1.77
C ASP A 142 1.76 -13.27 0.45
N CYS A 143 2.42 -12.85 -0.64
CA CYS A 143 1.84 -12.79 -1.98
C CYS A 143 1.98 -14.09 -2.77
N ASP A 144 2.90 -14.98 -2.41
CA ASP A 144 3.25 -16.15 -3.22
C ASP A 144 2.10 -17.15 -3.32
N ASP A 145 1.36 -17.34 -2.23
CA ASP A 145 0.26 -18.29 -2.16
C ASP A 145 -1.06 -17.74 -2.70
N ASN A 146 -1.27 -16.44 -2.56
CA ASN A 146 -2.50 -15.79 -3.00
C ASN A 146 -2.40 -14.26 -2.86
N SER A 147 -2.53 -13.54 -3.96
CA SER A 147 -2.65 -12.08 -3.97
C SER A 147 -3.83 -11.53 -3.12
N ALA A 148 -4.71 -12.41 -2.63
CA ALA A 148 -5.78 -12.05 -1.69
C ALA A 148 -5.31 -11.42 -0.38
N LYS A 149 -4.02 -11.56 -0.01
CA LYS A 149 -3.45 -10.90 1.16
C LYS A 149 -2.98 -9.47 0.89
N ALA A 150 -2.98 -9.02 -0.35
CA ALA A 150 -2.61 -7.66 -0.69
C ALA A 150 -3.61 -6.67 -0.09
N ALA A 151 -3.08 -5.62 0.49
CA ALA A 151 -3.88 -4.59 1.13
C ALA A 151 -3.19 -3.22 1.06
N ARG A 152 -3.95 -2.17 1.33
CA ARG A 152 -3.40 -0.88 1.74
C ARG A 152 -3.31 -0.86 3.24
N PHE A 153 -2.09 -0.69 3.74
CA PHE A 153 -1.77 -0.57 5.14
C PHE A 153 -1.50 0.88 5.48
N PHE A 154 -2.23 1.41 6.44
CA PHE A 154 -2.11 2.80 6.85
C PHE A 154 -1.28 2.89 8.13
N TYR A 155 -0.25 3.73 8.10
CA TYR A 155 0.66 3.93 9.22
C TYR A 155 0.78 5.41 9.58
N GLU A 156 0.85 5.67 10.87
CA GLU A 156 1.27 6.96 11.39
C GLU A 156 2.74 6.88 11.83
N TRP A 157 3.54 7.81 11.34
CA TRP A 157 4.92 7.99 11.80
C TRP A 157 4.94 8.70 13.16
N THR A 158 5.52 8.06 14.17
CA THR A 158 5.60 8.59 15.53
C THR A 158 6.88 9.40 15.82
N GLY A 159 7.77 9.51 14.82
CA GLY A 159 9.11 10.04 14.98
C GLY A 159 10.17 8.99 15.33
N LYS A 160 9.75 7.75 15.62
CA LYS A 160 10.63 6.61 15.96
C LYS A 160 10.24 5.33 15.22
N GLN A 161 8.97 5.12 14.97
CA GLN A 161 8.43 3.91 14.35
C GLN A 161 7.12 4.19 13.61
N LEU A 162 6.76 3.31 12.70
CA LEU A 162 5.46 3.27 12.05
C LEU A 162 4.46 2.52 12.93
N ARG A 163 3.39 3.22 13.34
CA ARG A 163 2.26 2.64 14.06
C ARG A 163 1.14 2.36 13.07
N ARG A 164 0.72 1.11 12.92
CA ARG A 164 -0.42 0.75 12.06
C ARG A 164 -1.70 1.36 12.64
N ILE A 165 -2.47 2.05 11.79
CA ILE A 165 -3.73 2.73 12.15
C ILE A 165 -4.93 2.15 11.39
N GLY A 166 -4.68 1.32 10.37
CA GLY A 166 -5.73 0.68 9.60
C GLY A 166 -5.19 -0.22 8.49
N THR A 167 -6.09 -0.99 7.91
CA THR A 167 -5.82 -1.85 6.74
C THR A 167 -7.05 -1.91 5.87
N CYS A 168 -6.86 -1.89 4.55
CA CYS A 168 -7.91 -2.01 3.56
C CYS A 168 -7.51 -3.07 2.53
N PRO A 169 -8.21 -4.20 2.41
CA PRO A 169 -7.93 -5.19 1.38
C PRO A 169 -7.92 -4.56 -0.01
N LEU A 170 -6.96 -4.96 -0.84
CA LEU A 170 -6.94 -4.62 -2.26
C LEU A 170 -7.66 -5.73 -3.02
N ALA A 171 -8.66 -5.34 -3.83
CA ALA A 171 -9.16 -6.22 -4.85
C ALA A 171 -8.12 -6.28 -5.97
N ILE A 172 -7.41 -7.39 -6.09
CA ILE A 172 -6.55 -7.66 -7.24
C ILE A 172 -7.43 -8.38 -8.25
N GLU A 173 -7.71 -7.71 -9.35
CA GLU A 173 -8.39 -8.36 -10.50
C GLU A 173 -7.46 -9.45 -11.04
N PRO A 174 -7.93 -10.71 -11.16
CA PRO A 174 -7.12 -11.74 -11.80
C PRO A 174 -6.85 -11.33 -13.25
N LEU A 175 -5.61 -11.44 -13.68
CA LEU A 175 -5.23 -11.25 -15.08
C LEU A 175 -6.06 -12.23 -15.93
N GLN A 176 -6.89 -11.68 -16.82
CA GLN A 176 -7.67 -12.46 -17.80
C GLN A 176 -6.75 -12.91 -18.95
#